data_fd5f08b13295fba04f0879e74f6ac08e
#
_entry.id   fd5f08b13295fba04f0879e74f6ac08e
#
_cell.length_a   1.000
_cell.length_b   1.000
_cell.length_c   1.000
_cell.angle_alpha   90.00
_cell.angle_beta   90.00
_cell.angle_gamma   90.00
#
_symmetry.space_group_name_H-M   'P 1'
#
loop_
_entity.id
_entity.type
_entity.pdbx_description
1 polymer ?
#
loop_
_entity_poly.entity_id
_entity_poly.type
_entity_poly.pdbx_seq_one_letter_code
_entity_poly.pdbx_strand_id
1 'polypeptide(L)'
;TAISFSYSDDSMNYRGLKLMNHFLNFDNLIRIDLPICNSNKPDGETPKEVHELDDKIRKSDTLVFAIPEYSGHYSVGFKNFMDWLVVKSNYNADLGQDYCISDKSIYVITFTPSKPGSGDRHFTMTKELIEKLGGKVKKMFVKNLCWENLLPTNYSFIEKECKQIMRKTMKNEV
;
A
#
# COMPACT_ATOMS: atom_id res chain seq x y z
N THR A 1 1.14 9.46 2.01
CA THR A 1 -0.04 8.62 2.27
C THR A 1 0.38 7.19 2.59
N ALA A 2 -0.27 6.56 3.59
CA ALA A 2 -0.10 5.14 3.92
C ALA A 2 -1.41 4.37 3.77
N ILE A 3 -1.35 3.17 3.19
CA ILE A 3 -2.53 2.34 2.90
C ILE A 3 -2.31 0.92 3.40
N SER A 4 -3.21 0.44 4.26
CA SER A 4 -3.29 -0.97 4.63
C SER A 4 -4.25 -1.71 3.72
N PHE A 5 -3.75 -2.72 3.02
CA PHE A 5 -4.53 -3.56 2.11
C PHE A 5 -5.18 -4.77 2.82
N SER A 6 -5.69 -4.53 4.01
CA SER A 6 -6.50 -5.49 4.77
C SER A 6 -7.87 -4.90 5.07
N TYR A 7 -8.92 -5.66 4.83
CA TYR A 7 -10.29 -5.26 5.17
C TYR A 7 -10.60 -5.33 6.68
N SER A 8 -9.74 -5.97 7.47
CA SER A 8 -9.92 -6.05 8.93
C SER A 8 -9.51 -4.75 9.61
N ASP A 9 -10.37 -4.22 10.48
CA ASP A 9 -10.13 -3.01 11.27
C ASP A 9 -8.97 -3.16 12.25
N ASP A 10 -8.73 -4.37 12.77
CA ASP A 10 -7.66 -4.69 13.71
C ASP A 10 -6.55 -5.54 13.07
N SER A 11 -6.33 -5.35 11.77
CA SER A 11 -5.26 -6.08 11.10
C SER A 11 -3.88 -5.65 11.58
N MET A 12 -2.93 -6.61 11.65
CA MET A 12 -1.52 -6.32 11.96
C MET A 12 -0.95 -5.26 11.01
N ASN A 13 -1.32 -5.30 9.73
CA ASN A 13 -0.82 -4.35 8.74
C ASN A 13 -1.32 -2.93 9.02
N TYR A 14 -2.58 -2.75 9.42
CA TYR A 14 -3.09 -1.43 9.79
C TYR A 14 -2.53 -0.95 11.14
N ARG A 15 -2.42 -1.84 12.14
CA ARG A 15 -1.76 -1.54 13.42
C ARG A 15 -0.31 -1.15 13.23
N GLY A 16 0.42 -1.85 12.34
CA GLY A 16 1.80 -1.51 12.00
C GLY A 16 1.93 -0.11 11.39
N LEU A 17 1.05 0.26 10.47
CA LEU A 17 1.03 1.61 9.92
C LEU A 17 0.70 2.67 10.98
N LYS A 18 -0.22 2.40 11.92
CA LYS A 18 -0.48 3.31 13.06
C LYS A 18 0.79 3.55 13.88
N LEU A 19 1.57 2.49 14.13
CA LEU A 19 2.83 2.61 14.85
C LEU A 19 3.87 3.40 14.05
N MET A 20 3.97 3.17 12.73
CA MET A 20 4.86 3.92 11.82
C MET A 20 4.48 5.40 11.73
N ASN A 21 3.21 5.74 11.89
CA ASN A 21 2.73 7.11 11.84
C ASN A 21 3.38 8.02 12.90
N HIS A 22 3.81 7.44 14.02
CA HIS A 22 4.57 8.17 15.06
C HIS A 22 5.88 8.79 14.52
N PHE A 23 6.54 8.13 13.56
CA PHE A 23 7.79 8.61 12.97
C PHE A 23 7.59 9.34 11.64
N LEU A 24 6.61 8.89 10.82
CA LEU A 24 6.49 9.31 9.43
C LEU A 24 5.43 10.38 9.21
N ASN A 25 4.56 10.61 10.21
CA ASN A 25 3.50 11.63 10.19
C ASN A 25 2.74 11.66 8.85
N PHE A 26 2.04 10.57 8.53
CA PHE A 26 1.32 10.45 7.27
C PHE A 26 0.17 11.46 7.16
N ASP A 27 0.08 12.21 6.06
CA ASP A 27 -1.06 13.09 5.76
C ASP A 27 -2.38 12.28 5.69
N ASN A 28 -2.29 11.05 5.18
CA ASN A 28 -3.41 10.12 5.14
C ASN A 28 -2.95 8.73 5.58
N LEU A 29 -3.68 8.16 6.55
CA LEU A 29 -3.54 6.79 7.00
C LEU A 29 -4.85 6.05 6.71
N ILE A 30 -4.83 5.17 5.73
CA ILE A 30 -6.03 4.58 5.14
C ILE A 30 -6.03 3.06 5.35
N ARG A 31 -7.16 2.52 5.80
CA ARG A 31 -7.50 1.12 5.64
C ARG A 31 -8.30 0.98 4.34
N ILE A 32 -7.93 0.03 3.52
CA ILE A 32 -8.66 -0.19 2.27
C ILE A 32 -10.10 -0.63 2.55
N ASP A 33 -11.05 -0.02 1.87
CA ASP A 33 -12.47 -0.36 1.94
C ASP A 33 -13.12 -0.02 0.59
N LEU A 34 -12.75 -0.77 -0.44
CA LEU A 34 -13.26 -0.62 -1.78
C LEU A 34 -14.23 -1.76 -2.11
N PRO A 35 -15.32 -1.48 -2.81
CA PRO A 35 -16.17 -2.53 -3.36
C PRO A 35 -15.34 -3.42 -4.30
N ILE A 36 -15.77 -4.68 -4.45
CA ILE A 36 -15.13 -5.61 -5.40
C ILE A 36 -15.20 -5.04 -6.80
N CYS A 37 -14.05 -5.01 -7.47
CA CYS A 37 -13.94 -4.50 -8.84
C CYS A 37 -14.80 -5.31 -9.78
N ASN A 38 -15.68 -4.62 -10.51
CA ASN A 38 -16.54 -5.19 -11.52
C ASN A 38 -16.54 -4.28 -12.75
N SER A 39 -15.90 -4.74 -13.82
CA SER A 39 -15.81 -4.02 -15.09
C SER A 39 -17.12 -4.03 -15.90
N ASN A 40 -18.10 -4.85 -15.51
CA ASN A 40 -19.36 -5.02 -16.24
C ASN A 40 -20.49 -4.12 -15.71
N LYS A 41 -20.18 -3.05 -14.98
CA LYS A 41 -21.22 -2.08 -14.62
C LYS A 41 -21.73 -1.40 -15.88
N PRO A 42 -23.05 -1.40 -16.15
CA PRO A 42 -23.61 -0.90 -17.41
C PRO A 42 -23.27 0.55 -17.71
N ASP A 43 -23.01 1.34 -16.67
CA ASP A 43 -22.86 2.79 -16.76
C ASP A 43 -21.42 3.27 -16.63
N GLY A 44 -20.44 2.34 -16.56
CA GLY A 44 -19.01 2.71 -16.45
C GLY A 44 -18.66 3.49 -15.19
N GLU A 45 -19.55 3.60 -14.22
CA GLU A 45 -19.32 4.39 -13.02
C GLU A 45 -18.31 3.74 -12.09
N THR A 46 -17.20 4.40 -11.93
CA THR A 46 -16.23 4.12 -10.87
C THR A 46 -16.86 4.52 -9.52
N PRO A 47 -16.86 3.64 -8.50
CA PRO A 47 -17.38 3.98 -7.18
C PRO A 47 -16.73 5.22 -6.58
N LYS A 48 -17.49 5.98 -5.80
CA LYS A 48 -17.02 7.21 -5.13
C LYS A 48 -15.77 6.95 -4.28
N GLU A 49 -15.74 5.83 -3.58
CA GLU A 49 -14.62 5.42 -2.71
C GLU A 49 -13.31 5.27 -3.50
N VAL A 50 -13.41 4.81 -4.75
CA VAL A 50 -12.24 4.68 -5.65
C VAL A 50 -11.75 6.07 -6.09
N HIS A 51 -12.66 6.99 -6.40
CA HIS A 51 -12.28 8.37 -6.73
C HIS A 51 -11.64 9.08 -5.55
N GLU A 52 -12.22 8.98 -4.35
CA GLU A 52 -11.68 9.58 -3.14
C GLU A 52 -10.28 9.07 -2.78
N LEU A 53 -10.05 7.76 -2.99
CA LEU A 53 -8.73 7.16 -2.79
C LEU A 53 -7.72 7.63 -3.84
N ASP A 54 -8.11 7.66 -5.11
CA ASP A 54 -7.29 8.17 -6.21
C ASP A 54 -6.84 9.61 -5.95
N ASP A 55 -7.75 10.49 -5.54
CA ASP A 55 -7.44 11.89 -5.22
C ASP A 55 -6.42 12.04 -4.09
N LYS A 56 -6.53 11.22 -3.03
CA LYS A 56 -5.56 11.21 -1.93
C LYS A 56 -4.18 10.72 -2.38
N ILE A 57 -4.14 9.70 -3.22
CA ILE A 57 -2.89 9.16 -3.77
C ILE A 57 -2.23 10.19 -4.69
N ARG A 58 -2.97 10.84 -5.58
CA ARG A 58 -2.42 11.84 -6.50
C ARG A 58 -1.75 13.01 -5.78
N LYS A 59 -2.27 13.42 -4.63
CA LYS A 59 -1.70 14.49 -3.79
C LYS A 59 -0.46 14.07 -2.99
N SER A 60 -0.02 12.82 -3.10
CA SER A 60 1.10 12.27 -2.32
C SER A 60 2.27 11.94 -3.24
N ASP A 61 3.49 12.34 -2.88
CA ASP A 61 4.71 11.96 -3.60
C ASP A 61 5.23 10.59 -3.18
N THR A 62 5.00 10.24 -1.92
CA THR A 62 5.44 8.98 -1.32
C THR A 62 4.27 8.19 -0.76
N LEU A 63 4.27 6.89 -1.06
CA LEU A 63 3.27 5.94 -0.61
C LEU A 63 3.91 4.84 0.23
N VAL A 64 3.23 4.44 1.31
CA VAL A 64 3.60 3.27 2.11
C VAL A 64 2.45 2.26 2.03
N PHE A 65 2.69 1.13 1.42
CA PHE A 65 1.73 0.06 1.23
C PHE A 65 1.97 -1.07 2.22
N ALA A 66 1.06 -1.26 3.15
CA ALA A 66 1.08 -2.41 4.05
C ALA A 66 0.21 -3.53 3.45
N ILE A 67 0.87 -4.57 2.93
CA ILE A 67 0.22 -5.64 2.16
C ILE A 67 0.36 -6.96 2.93
N PRO A 68 -0.75 -7.54 3.44
CA PRO A 68 -0.72 -8.86 4.04
C PRO A 68 -0.33 -9.95 3.03
N GLU A 69 0.45 -10.94 3.49
CA GLU A 69 0.63 -12.19 2.76
C GLU A 69 -0.44 -13.19 3.17
N TYR A 70 -1.19 -13.72 2.20
CA TYR A 70 -2.10 -14.83 2.37
C TYR A 70 -1.77 -15.93 1.36
N SER A 71 -1.56 -17.16 1.84
CA SER A 71 -1.24 -18.31 0.97
C SER A 71 -0.07 -18.08 0.01
N GLY A 72 0.95 -17.31 0.43
CA GLY A 72 2.11 -16.96 -0.39
C GLY A 72 1.89 -15.85 -1.42
N HIS A 73 0.71 -15.21 -1.41
CA HIS A 73 0.35 -14.13 -2.32
C HIS A 73 0.01 -12.83 -1.57
N TYR A 74 -0.07 -11.72 -2.29
CA TYR A 74 -0.62 -10.47 -1.79
C TYR A 74 -2.13 -10.62 -1.50
N SER A 75 -2.64 -9.75 -0.64
CA SER A 75 -4.04 -9.76 -0.24
C SER A 75 -5.01 -9.43 -1.38
N VAL A 76 -6.26 -9.90 -1.24
CA VAL A 76 -7.36 -9.53 -2.15
C VAL A 76 -7.59 -8.01 -2.17
N GLY A 77 -7.40 -7.32 -1.04
CA GLY A 77 -7.53 -5.85 -0.99
C GLY A 77 -6.52 -5.13 -1.89
N PHE A 78 -5.27 -5.61 -1.93
CA PHE A 78 -4.28 -5.07 -2.85
C PHE A 78 -4.64 -5.36 -4.31
N LYS A 79 -4.99 -6.61 -4.62
CA LYS A 79 -5.39 -6.96 -6.00
C LYS A 79 -6.59 -6.16 -6.47
N ASN A 80 -7.62 -6.06 -5.64
CA ASN A 80 -8.84 -5.29 -5.93
C ASN A 80 -8.54 -3.82 -6.22
N PHE A 81 -7.66 -3.21 -5.43
CA PHE A 81 -7.20 -1.83 -5.67
C PHE A 81 -6.52 -1.69 -7.05
N MET A 82 -5.58 -2.60 -7.38
CA MET A 82 -4.89 -2.57 -8.67
C MET A 82 -5.85 -2.77 -9.85
N ASP A 83 -6.87 -3.62 -9.69
CA ASP A 83 -7.92 -3.81 -10.71
C ASP A 83 -8.74 -2.55 -10.92
N TRP A 84 -9.11 -1.84 -9.84
CA TRP A 84 -9.80 -0.55 -9.95
C TRP A 84 -8.97 0.51 -10.66
N LEU A 85 -7.64 0.53 -10.47
CA LEU A 85 -6.78 1.46 -11.22
C LEU A 85 -6.88 1.21 -12.72
N VAL A 86 -6.84 -0.06 -13.15
CA VAL A 86 -6.95 -0.44 -14.56
C VAL A 86 -8.32 -0.09 -15.12
N VAL A 87 -9.40 -0.47 -14.42
CA VAL A 87 -10.78 -0.21 -14.87
C VAL A 87 -11.05 1.28 -14.98
N LYS A 88 -10.66 2.07 -13.97
CA LYS A 88 -10.81 3.54 -14.00
C LYS A 88 -10.05 4.18 -15.15
N SER A 89 -8.82 3.72 -15.44
CA SER A 89 -8.02 4.22 -16.55
C SER A 89 -8.66 3.91 -17.91
N ASN A 90 -9.23 2.74 -18.07
CA ASN A 90 -9.89 2.37 -19.32
C ASN A 90 -11.12 3.23 -19.64
N TYR A 91 -11.87 3.68 -18.62
CA TYR A 91 -12.99 4.60 -18.80
C TYR A 91 -12.58 6.05 -19.11
N ASN A 92 -11.31 6.40 -18.86
CA ASN A 92 -10.73 7.69 -19.16
C ASN A 92 -9.67 7.60 -20.28
N ALA A 93 -9.86 6.70 -21.24
CA ALA A 93 -8.88 6.40 -22.30
C ALA A 93 -8.45 7.63 -23.13
N ASP A 94 -9.30 8.64 -23.24
CA ASP A 94 -9.01 9.90 -23.92
C ASP A 94 -7.91 10.74 -23.20
N LEU A 95 -7.66 10.46 -21.91
CA LEU A 95 -6.65 11.15 -21.09
C LEU A 95 -5.31 10.41 -21.04
N GLY A 96 -5.19 9.27 -21.73
CA GLY A 96 -4.05 8.36 -21.63
C GLY A 96 -4.10 7.49 -20.36
N GLN A 97 -3.23 6.47 -20.30
CA GLN A 97 -3.13 5.57 -19.14
C GLN A 97 -2.33 6.24 -18.01
N ASP A 98 -2.95 7.17 -17.30
CA ASP A 98 -2.37 7.83 -16.12
C ASP A 98 -2.96 7.24 -14.83
N TYR A 99 -2.25 6.27 -14.26
CA TYR A 99 -2.62 5.71 -12.96
C TYR A 99 -2.18 6.63 -11.82
N CYS A 100 -2.99 6.75 -10.76
CA CYS A 100 -2.66 7.63 -9.64
C CYS A 100 -1.35 7.28 -8.92
N ILE A 101 -0.86 6.05 -9.09
CA ILE A 101 0.44 5.60 -8.56
C ILE A 101 1.61 5.85 -9.50
N SER A 102 1.37 6.34 -10.74
CA SER A 102 2.43 6.62 -11.72
C SER A 102 3.43 7.62 -11.15
N ASP A 103 4.71 7.30 -11.31
CA ASP A 103 5.86 8.08 -10.82
C ASP A 103 6.00 8.21 -9.29
N LYS A 104 5.05 7.67 -8.49
CA LYS A 104 5.11 7.73 -7.03
C LYS A 104 6.21 6.84 -6.47
N SER A 105 6.91 7.33 -5.45
CA SER A 105 7.85 6.54 -4.65
C SER A 105 7.09 5.63 -3.70
N ILE A 106 7.19 4.31 -3.87
CA ILE A 106 6.39 3.33 -3.13
C ILE A 106 7.29 2.46 -2.25
N TYR A 107 6.96 2.39 -0.96
CA TYR A 107 7.54 1.46 0.00
C TYR A 107 6.49 0.41 0.34
N VAL A 108 6.87 -0.85 0.31
CA VAL A 108 5.98 -1.97 0.65
C VAL A 108 6.43 -2.57 1.98
N ILE A 109 5.48 -2.86 2.86
CA ILE A 109 5.75 -3.55 4.11
C ILE A 109 4.71 -4.63 4.36
N THR A 110 5.16 -5.77 4.89
CA THR A 110 4.29 -6.85 5.37
C THR A 110 4.50 -7.02 6.87
N PHE A 111 3.43 -6.94 7.63
CA PHE A 111 3.40 -7.31 9.05
C PHE A 111 2.80 -8.69 9.19
N THR A 112 3.57 -9.63 9.74
CA THR A 112 3.18 -11.04 9.85
C THR A 112 3.49 -11.61 11.24
N PRO A 113 2.67 -12.54 11.77
CA PRO A 113 2.99 -13.26 13.00
C PRO A 113 4.11 -14.31 12.80
N SER A 114 4.41 -14.64 11.55
CA SER A 114 5.36 -15.71 11.22
C SER A 114 6.78 -15.39 11.68
N LYS A 115 7.60 -16.44 11.82
CA LYS A 115 9.03 -16.32 12.14
C LYS A 115 9.81 -15.68 10.99
N PRO A 116 11.01 -15.13 11.24
CA PRO A 116 11.91 -14.63 10.19
C PRO A 116 12.13 -15.66 9.07
N GLY A 117 12.22 -15.18 7.83
CA GLY A 117 12.33 -16.00 6.62
C GLY A 117 10.98 -16.31 5.95
N SER A 118 9.92 -15.58 6.32
CA SER A 118 8.60 -15.68 5.70
C SER A 118 7.94 -14.30 5.63
N GLY A 119 6.86 -14.17 4.86
CA GLY A 119 6.10 -12.92 4.69
C GLY A 119 6.51 -12.11 3.46
N ASP A 120 7.41 -12.62 2.63
CA ASP A 120 7.95 -11.95 1.43
C ASP A 120 7.65 -12.68 0.11
N ARG A 121 6.95 -13.82 0.16
CA ARG A 121 6.69 -14.64 -1.04
C ARG A 121 5.97 -13.89 -2.15
N HIS A 122 5.12 -12.93 -1.79
CA HIS A 122 4.40 -12.12 -2.76
C HIS A 122 5.20 -10.94 -3.32
N PHE A 123 6.41 -10.64 -2.82
CA PHE A 123 7.13 -9.40 -3.13
C PHE A 123 7.45 -9.23 -4.62
N THR A 124 7.91 -10.27 -5.28
CA THR A 124 8.21 -10.21 -6.72
C THR A 124 6.97 -9.80 -7.52
N MET A 125 5.87 -10.52 -7.33
CA MET A 125 4.60 -10.23 -8.02
C MET A 125 4.02 -8.86 -7.66
N THR A 126 4.13 -8.46 -6.39
CA THR A 126 3.70 -7.14 -5.92
C THR A 126 4.48 -6.03 -6.62
N LYS A 127 5.80 -6.17 -6.69
CA LYS A 127 6.67 -5.20 -7.36
C LYS A 127 6.34 -5.10 -8.86
N GLU A 128 6.27 -6.24 -9.55
CA GLU A 128 5.93 -6.28 -10.97
C GLU A 128 4.60 -5.60 -11.28
N LEU A 129 3.57 -5.85 -10.45
CA LEU A 129 2.25 -5.26 -10.63
C LEU A 129 2.26 -3.74 -10.41
N ILE A 130 2.95 -3.26 -9.37
CA ILE A 130 3.10 -1.83 -9.09
C ILE A 130 3.86 -1.13 -10.23
N GLU A 131 4.99 -1.70 -10.65
CA GLU A 131 5.85 -1.11 -11.69
C GLU A 131 5.18 -1.14 -13.07
N LYS A 132 4.36 -2.17 -13.36
CA LYS A 132 3.53 -2.23 -14.57
C LYS A 132 2.55 -1.06 -14.68
N LEU A 133 2.05 -0.55 -13.55
CA LEU A 133 1.17 0.61 -13.48
C LEU A 133 1.92 1.92 -13.17
N GLY A 134 3.21 1.97 -13.45
CA GLY A 134 4.05 3.18 -13.39
C GLY A 134 4.55 3.56 -12.01
N GLY A 135 4.23 2.83 -10.95
CA GLY A 135 4.75 3.08 -9.61
C GLY A 135 6.24 2.73 -9.49
N LYS A 136 6.97 3.41 -8.61
CA LYS A 136 8.42 3.20 -8.39
C LYS A 136 8.66 2.54 -7.03
N VAL A 137 8.82 1.21 -7.00
CA VAL A 137 9.10 0.49 -5.75
C VAL A 137 10.51 0.81 -5.26
N LYS A 138 10.63 1.53 -4.16
CA LYS A 138 11.91 1.94 -3.57
C LYS A 138 12.50 0.90 -2.62
N LYS A 139 11.67 0.25 -1.82
CA LYS A 139 12.07 -0.80 -0.90
C LYS A 139 10.88 -1.62 -0.41
N MET A 140 11.17 -2.87 -0.04
CA MET A 140 10.19 -3.79 0.54
C MET A 140 10.72 -4.31 1.87
N PHE A 141 9.83 -4.46 2.86
CA PHE A 141 10.16 -4.85 4.22
C PHE A 141 9.24 -5.93 4.74
N VAL A 142 9.77 -6.84 5.56
CA VAL A 142 8.95 -7.77 6.37
C VAL A 142 9.19 -7.49 7.84
N LYS A 143 8.12 -7.40 8.60
CA LYS A 143 8.13 -7.38 10.08
C LYS A 143 7.51 -8.67 10.59
N ASN A 144 8.34 -9.54 11.09
CA ASN A 144 7.97 -10.85 11.64
C ASN A 144 7.63 -10.74 13.13
N LEU A 145 7.08 -11.82 13.70
CA LEU A 145 6.77 -11.94 15.14
C LEU A 145 5.85 -10.81 15.65
N CYS A 146 4.86 -10.42 14.84
CA CYS A 146 4.01 -9.28 15.16
C CYS A 146 3.07 -9.53 16.34
N TRP A 147 2.71 -10.80 16.67
CA TRP A 147 1.91 -11.07 17.87
C TRP A 147 2.60 -10.60 19.15
N GLU A 148 3.90 -10.79 19.25
CA GLU A 148 4.69 -10.46 20.43
C GLU A 148 5.18 -9.01 20.44
N ASN A 149 5.43 -8.44 19.24
CA ASN A 149 6.20 -7.20 19.13
C ASN A 149 5.41 -6.00 18.66
N LEU A 150 4.27 -6.19 17.97
CA LEU A 150 3.46 -5.09 17.44
C LEU A 150 2.52 -4.55 18.53
N LEU A 151 3.10 -4.02 19.60
CA LEU A 151 2.40 -3.37 20.70
C LEU A 151 2.26 -1.86 20.43
N PRO A 152 1.22 -1.18 20.94
CA PRO A 152 0.94 0.23 20.63
C PRO A 152 2.07 1.21 20.93
N THR A 153 2.98 0.88 21.85
CA THR A 153 4.10 1.74 22.27
C THR A 153 5.47 1.17 21.94
N ASN A 154 5.55 0.02 21.27
CA ASN A 154 6.82 -0.60 20.91
C ASN A 154 7.40 0.01 19.63
N TYR A 155 7.72 1.30 19.67
CA TYR A 155 8.25 2.03 18.50
C TYR A 155 9.58 1.48 18.00
N SER A 156 10.43 0.92 18.88
CA SER A 156 11.72 0.31 18.49
C SER A 156 11.54 -0.83 17.48
N PHE A 157 10.38 -1.49 17.48
CA PHE A 157 10.07 -2.59 16.56
C PHE A 157 10.09 -2.17 15.09
N ILE A 158 9.74 -0.91 14.76
CA ILE A 158 9.63 -0.42 13.37
C ILE A 158 10.57 0.76 13.07
N GLU A 159 11.34 1.23 14.03
CA GLU A 159 12.20 2.43 13.93
C GLU A 159 13.19 2.35 12.75
N LYS A 160 13.80 1.17 12.55
CA LYS A 160 14.78 0.97 11.48
C LYS A 160 14.18 1.18 10.09
N GLU A 161 12.99 0.65 9.85
CA GLU A 161 12.27 0.76 8.59
C GLU A 161 11.85 2.21 8.34
N CYS A 162 11.32 2.89 9.36
CA CYS A 162 10.94 4.30 9.30
C CYS A 162 12.15 5.19 8.96
N LYS A 163 13.30 4.99 9.63
CA LYS A 163 14.54 5.72 9.33
C LYS A 163 15.01 5.51 7.88
N GLN A 164 14.81 4.31 7.31
CA GLN A 164 15.18 4.04 5.92
C GLN A 164 14.26 4.74 4.91
N ILE A 165 12.98 4.86 5.23
CA ILE A 165 12.00 5.62 4.42
C ILE A 165 12.37 7.11 4.44
N MET A 166 12.50 7.71 5.63
CA MET A 166 12.85 9.14 5.80
C MET A 166 14.14 9.54 5.05
N ARG A 167 15.21 8.77 5.19
CA ARG A 167 16.50 9.09 4.54
C ARG A 167 16.44 9.14 3.01
N LYS A 168 15.54 8.39 2.39
CA LYS A 168 15.37 8.39 0.93
C LYS A 168 14.43 9.48 0.44
N THR A 169 13.47 9.86 1.25
CA THR A 169 12.57 10.98 0.93
C THR A 169 13.36 12.30 0.91
N MET A 170 14.21 12.53 1.91
CA MET A 170 15.05 13.73 1.99
C MET A 170 16.12 13.84 0.87
N LYS A 171 16.54 12.74 0.25
CA LYS A 171 17.51 12.75 -0.86
C LYS A 171 16.90 13.06 -2.22
N ASN A 172 15.58 13.04 -2.35
CA ASN A 172 14.88 13.37 -3.59
C ASN A 172 14.45 14.84 -3.65
N GLU A 173 14.73 15.61 -2.58
CA GLU A 173 14.42 17.07 -2.49
C GLU A 173 15.64 17.97 -2.77
N VAL A 174 16.79 17.40 -3.24
CA VAL A 174 18.02 18.15 -3.58
C VAL A 174 18.37 18.00 -5.06
#